data_bf8c6c8c18829971c4daa7e680aa403b
#
_entry.id   bf8c6c8c18829971c4daa7e680aa403b
#
_cell.length_a   1.000
_cell.length_b   1.000
_cell.length_c   1.000
_cell.angle_alpha   90.00
_cell.angle_beta   90.00
_cell.angle_gamma   90.00
#
_symmetry.space_group_name_H-M   'P 1'
#
loop_
_entity.id
_entity.type
_entity.pdbx_description
1 polymer ?
#
loop_
_entity_poly.entity_id
_entity_poly.type
_entity_poly.pdbx_seq_one_letter_code
_entity_poly.pdbx_strand_id
1 'polypeptide(L)'
;MSKIKSKKQFKEGINSAYETMRTRDEAKACYDFSRDEYKLAEAELCEYAAANPDVFEGRDGTSGWGSTDTVEYTMTGGSTVERIDGGKLTDMEFLKSLPKRYVRAKLELNKAKIKADGLDADTLEKFGLRRIATLGMKLVAKNN
;
A
#
# COMPACT_ATOMS: atom_id res chain seq x y z
N MET A 1 -6.45 9.57 -10.73
CA MET A 1 -6.36 10.95 -10.22
C MET A 1 -7.01 11.05 -8.86
N SER A 2 -6.34 11.62 -7.88
CA SER A 2 -6.91 11.78 -6.56
C SER A 2 -7.98 12.89 -6.56
N LYS A 3 -9.09 12.65 -5.83
CA LYS A 3 -10.13 13.65 -5.62
C LYS A 3 -9.75 14.65 -4.55
N ILE A 4 -8.70 14.39 -3.79
CA ILE A 4 -8.23 15.27 -2.73
C ILE A 4 -7.38 16.38 -3.35
N LYS A 5 -7.77 17.64 -3.11
CA LYS A 5 -7.13 18.79 -3.71
C LYS A 5 -6.52 19.76 -2.69
N SER A 6 -6.74 19.54 -1.41
CA SER A 6 -6.23 20.41 -0.36
C SER A 6 -5.93 19.65 0.92
N LYS A 7 -5.10 20.24 1.79
CA LYS A 7 -4.79 19.67 3.10
C LYS A 7 -6.07 19.51 3.95
N LYS A 8 -7.01 20.46 3.84
CA LYS A 8 -8.29 20.37 4.53
C LYS A 8 -9.07 19.14 4.10
N GLN A 9 -9.19 18.91 2.77
CA GLN A 9 -9.87 17.74 2.25
C GLN A 9 -9.17 16.44 2.66
N PHE A 10 -7.85 16.45 2.71
CA PHE A 10 -7.07 15.31 3.18
C PHE A 10 -7.45 14.95 4.62
N LYS A 11 -7.47 15.93 5.52
CA LYS A 11 -7.82 15.69 6.92
C LYS A 11 -9.27 15.23 7.10
N GLU A 12 -10.18 15.77 6.31
CA GLU A 12 -11.57 15.30 6.27
C GLU A 12 -11.64 13.85 5.80
N GLY A 13 -10.84 13.50 4.79
CA GLY A 13 -10.73 12.12 4.30
C GLY A 13 -10.19 11.15 5.34
N ILE A 14 -9.22 11.57 6.15
CA ILE A 14 -8.70 10.76 7.26
C ILE A 14 -9.82 10.44 8.25
N ASN A 15 -10.60 11.45 8.63
CA ASN A 15 -11.71 11.24 9.57
C ASN A 15 -12.78 10.32 9.01
N SER A 16 -13.11 10.48 7.72
CA SER A 16 -14.10 9.61 7.04
C SER A 16 -13.60 8.16 6.93
N ALA A 17 -12.33 7.98 6.59
CA ALA A 17 -11.73 6.65 6.48
C ALA A 17 -11.70 5.95 7.84
N TYR A 18 -11.42 6.69 8.91
CA TYR A 18 -11.45 6.14 10.26
C TYR A 18 -12.85 5.65 10.65
N GLU A 19 -13.89 6.43 10.32
CA GLU A 19 -15.27 6.04 10.60
C GLU A 19 -15.67 4.77 9.81
N THR A 20 -15.24 4.66 8.54
CA THR A 20 -15.46 3.46 7.73
C THR A 20 -14.80 2.23 8.36
N MET A 21 -13.56 2.38 8.83
CA MET A 21 -12.83 1.31 9.50
C MET A 21 -13.53 0.87 10.79
N ARG A 22 -13.99 1.84 11.58
CA ARG A 22 -14.72 1.56 12.82
C ARG A 22 -16.02 0.80 12.57
N THR A 23 -16.77 1.21 11.55
CA THR A 23 -18.01 0.54 11.17
C THR A 23 -17.75 -0.90 10.74
N ARG A 24 -16.66 -1.14 10.02
CA ARG A 24 -16.24 -2.48 9.63
C ARG A 24 -16.00 -3.37 10.85
N ASP A 25 -15.31 -2.85 11.87
CA ASP A 25 -14.99 -3.60 13.08
C ASP A 25 -16.24 -3.92 13.90
N GLU A 26 -17.25 -3.05 13.85
CA GLU A 26 -18.50 -3.20 14.58
C GLU A 26 -19.50 -4.12 13.88
N ALA A 27 -19.48 -4.20 12.56
CA ALA A 27 -20.51 -4.87 11.77
C ALA A 27 -19.91 -5.88 10.78
N LYS A 28 -19.66 -7.09 11.26
CA LYS A 28 -19.08 -8.17 10.43
C LYS A 28 -19.88 -8.48 9.17
N ALA A 29 -21.19 -8.29 9.18
CA ALA A 29 -22.05 -8.56 8.03
C ALA A 29 -21.72 -7.65 6.84
N CYS A 30 -21.16 -6.46 7.11
CA CYS A 30 -20.76 -5.49 6.08
C CYS A 30 -19.25 -5.47 5.87
N TYR A 31 -18.54 -6.46 6.38
CA TYR A 31 -17.08 -6.47 6.44
C TYR A 31 -16.43 -6.24 5.07
N ASP A 32 -16.81 -7.02 4.08
CA ASP A 32 -16.17 -6.95 2.76
C ASP A 32 -16.41 -5.59 2.09
N PHE A 33 -17.63 -5.08 2.17
CA PHE A 33 -17.97 -3.78 1.59
C PHE A 33 -17.20 -2.65 2.27
N SER A 34 -17.19 -2.62 3.60
CA SER A 34 -16.47 -1.60 4.36
C SER A 34 -14.96 -1.68 4.15
N ARG A 35 -14.43 -2.89 4.01
CA ARG A 35 -13.02 -3.10 3.71
C ARG A 35 -12.64 -2.50 2.35
N ASP A 36 -13.47 -2.72 1.33
CA ASP A 36 -13.18 -2.21 -0.01
C ASP A 36 -13.29 -0.69 -0.04
N GLU A 37 -14.28 -0.11 0.64
CA GLU A 37 -14.41 1.34 0.77
C GLU A 37 -13.19 1.94 1.48
N TYR A 38 -12.74 1.29 2.56
CA TYR A 38 -11.56 1.73 3.30
C TYR A 38 -10.32 1.71 2.43
N LYS A 39 -10.13 0.65 1.64
CA LYS A 39 -8.96 0.53 0.75
C LYS A 39 -8.94 1.61 -0.32
N LEU A 40 -10.10 1.96 -0.88
CA LEU A 40 -10.19 3.04 -1.86
C LEU A 40 -9.81 4.38 -1.22
N ALA A 41 -10.35 4.66 -0.03
CA ALA A 41 -10.04 5.87 0.70
C ALA A 41 -8.55 5.93 1.07
N GLU A 42 -8.01 4.80 1.55
CA GLU A 42 -6.59 4.70 1.89
C GLU A 42 -5.70 5.02 0.69
N ALA A 43 -6.02 4.47 -0.48
CA ALA A 43 -5.25 4.70 -1.69
C ALA A 43 -5.25 6.18 -2.08
N GLU A 44 -6.39 6.86 -2.01
CA GLU A 44 -6.49 8.28 -2.30
C GLU A 44 -5.69 9.13 -1.31
N LEU A 45 -5.77 8.78 -0.02
CA LEU A 45 -5.04 9.48 1.04
C LEU A 45 -3.53 9.30 0.88
N CYS A 46 -3.09 8.09 0.61
CA CYS A 46 -1.66 7.82 0.40
C CYS A 46 -1.13 8.53 -0.84
N GLU A 47 -1.89 8.55 -1.93
CA GLU A 47 -1.51 9.25 -3.14
C GLU A 47 -1.31 10.75 -2.88
N TYR A 48 -2.29 11.36 -2.21
CA TYR A 48 -2.19 12.78 -1.89
C TYR A 48 -1.01 13.07 -0.96
N ALA A 49 -0.85 12.27 0.10
CA ALA A 49 0.20 12.49 1.10
C ALA A 49 1.60 12.32 0.50
N ALA A 50 1.77 11.37 -0.41
CA ALA A 50 3.05 11.16 -1.08
C ALA A 50 3.43 12.36 -1.97
N ALA A 51 2.44 12.98 -2.60
CA ALA A 51 2.64 14.15 -3.45
C ALA A 51 2.71 15.47 -2.66
N ASN A 52 2.19 15.49 -1.42
CA ASN A 52 2.08 16.70 -0.61
C ASN A 52 2.59 16.44 0.81
N PRO A 53 3.91 16.37 1.01
CA PRO A 53 4.49 16.04 2.33
C PRO A 53 4.13 17.01 3.44
N ASP A 54 3.57 18.18 3.13
CA ASP A 54 3.14 19.18 4.11
C ASP A 54 1.98 18.69 5.00
N VAL A 55 1.32 17.58 4.64
CA VAL A 55 0.28 16.99 5.49
C VAL A 55 0.86 16.30 6.73
N PHE A 56 2.17 16.04 6.75
CA PHE A 56 2.83 15.39 7.88
C PHE A 56 3.40 16.41 8.85
N GLU A 57 3.24 16.14 10.13
CA GLU A 57 3.90 16.89 11.20
C GLU A 57 5.36 16.45 11.35
N GLY A 58 5.67 15.19 10.97
CA GLY A 58 7.02 14.67 10.96
C GLY A 58 7.17 13.57 9.92
N ARG A 59 8.39 13.37 9.44
CA ARG A 59 8.72 12.35 8.44
C ARG A 59 10.03 11.67 8.76
N ASP A 60 10.12 10.38 8.40
CA ASP A 60 11.36 9.62 8.47
C ASP A 60 11.40 8.72 7.22
N GLY A 61 12.18 9.14 6.21
CA GLY A 61 12.22 8.44 4.92
C GLY A 61 10.87 8.45 4.22
N THR A 62 10.32 7.25 3.97
CA THR A 62 9.00 7.08 3.34
C THR A 62 7.86 7.07 4.34
N SER A 63 8.16 7.10 5.65
CA SER A 63 7.16 7.13 6.70
C SER A 63 6.88 8.56 7.11
N GLY A 64 5.62 8.84 7.48
CA GLY A 64 5.23 10.16 7.96
C GLY A 64 4.06 10.05 8.91
N TRP A 65 3.91 11.04 9.79
CA TRP A 65 2.82 11.04 10.78
C TRP A 65 2.24 12.44 10.94
N GLY A 66 1.00 12.48 11.38
CA GLY A 66 0.29 13.71 11.64
C GLY A 66 -1.03 13.42 12.34
N SER A 67 -1.86 14.46 12.51
CA SER A 67 -3.15 14.31 13.18
C SER A 67 -4.19 15.28 12.64
N THR A 68 -5.44 14.84 12.72
CA THR A 68 -6.61 15.71 12.59
C THR A 68 -7.07 16.07 14.02
N ASP A 69 -8.25 16.66 14.14
CA ASP A 69 -8.82 16.96 15.46
C ASP A 69 -9.11 15.69 16.27
N THR A 70 -9.39 14.57 15.62
CA THR A 70 -9.87 13.36 16.28
C THR A 70 -9.06 12.10 15.97
N VAL A 71 -8.18 12.12 14.96
CA VAL A 71 -7.46 10.94 14.50
C VAL A 71 -5.98 11.23 14.32
N GLU A 72 -5.15 10.31 14.79
CA GLU A 72 -3.72 10.29 14.47
C GLU A 72 -3.51 9.38 13.27
N TYR A 73 -2.74 9.83 12.27
CA TYR A 73 -2.45 9.02 11.09
C TYR A 73 -0.95 8.85 10.90
N THR A 74 -0.59 7.66 10.44
CA THR A 74 0.79 7.29 10.11
C THR A 74 0.78 6.61 8.74
N MET A 75 1.60 7.11 7.81
CA MET A 75 1.82 6.44 6.53
C MET A 75 3.14 5.70 6.57
N THR A 76 3.13 4.44 6.18
CA THR A 76 4.34 3.63 6.07
C THR A 76 4.55 3.25 4.62
N GLY A 77 5.80 3.27 4.17
CA GLY A 77 6.16 2.89 2.82
C GLY A 77 6.91 1.57 2.79
N GLY A 78 6.70 0.82 1.74
CA GLY A 78 7.42 -0.41 1.47
C GLY A 78 7.52 -0.62 -0.03
N SER A 79 7.92 -1.79 -0.45
CA SER A 79 7.96 -2.14 -1.86
C SER A 79 7.68 -3.61 -2.07
N THR A 80 7.18 -3.92 -3.24
CA THR A 80 6.99 -5.29 -3.71
C THR A 80 7.39 -5.35 -5.17
N VAL A 81 7.20 -6.47 -5.81
CA VAL A 81 7.54 -6.66 -7.23
C VAL A 81 6.29 -7.08 -8.00
N GLU A 82 6.25 -6.72 -9.28
CA GLU A 82 5.20 -7.17 -10.20
C GLU A 82 5.83 -7.62 -11.51
N ARG A 83 5.07 -8.41 -12.28
CA ARG A 83 5.50 -8.84 -13.61
C ARG A 83 5.47 -7.68 -14.59
N ILE A 84 6.42 -7.67 -15.52
CA ILE A 84 6.51 -6.62 -16.55
C ILE A 84 6.37 -7.18 -17.97
N ASP A 85 6.05 -8.47 -18.12
CA ASP A 85 5.96 -9.09 -19.42
C ASP A 85 4.63 -8.82 -20.16
N GLY A 86 3.68 -8.16 -19.51
CA GLY A 86 2.38 -7.84 -20.09
C GLY A 86 1.51 -9.05 -20.36
N GLY A 87 1.76 -10.17 -19.68
CA GLY A 87 1.01 -11.40 -19.88
C GLY A 87 1.43 -12.21 -21.09
N LYS A 88 2.63 -11.97 -21.63
CA LYS A 88 3.15 -12.73 -22.76
C LYS A 88 3.32 -14.21 -22.48
N LEU A 89 3.66 -14.56 -21.24
CA LEU A 89 3.80 -15.94 -20.78
C LEU A 89 2.59 -16.32 -19.95
N THR A 90 2.24 -17.59 -19.92
CA THR A 90 1.27 -18.08 -18.95
C THR A 90 1.91 -17.97 -17.56
N ASP A 91 1.10 -18.00 -16.50
CA ASP A 91 1.60 -17.93 -15.13
C ASP A 91 2.60 -19.04 -14.85
N MET A 92 2.31 -20.26 -15.32
CA MET A 92 3.20 -21.42 -15.16
C MET A 92 4.53 -21.22 -15.88
N GLU A 93 4.49 -20.76 -17.13
CA GLU A 93 5.70 -20.49 -17.92
C GLU A 93 6.56 -19.42 -17.25
N PHE A 94 5.93 -18.35 -16.78
CA PHE A 94 6.63 -17.27 -16.09
C PHE A 94 7.31 -17.80 -14.84
N LEU A 95 6.60 -18.54 -14.00
CA LEU A 95 7.16 -19.08 -12.76
C LEU A 95 8.30 -20.05 -13.00
N LYS A 96 8.21 -20.86 -14.05
CA LYS A 96 9.29 -21.79 -14.41
C LYS A 96 10.55 -21.08 -14.92
N SER A 97 10.41 -19.86 -15.43
CA SER A 97 11.56 -19.07 -15.90
C SER A 97 12.39 -18.48 -14.76
N LEU A 98 11.85 -18.46 -13.54
CA LEU A 98 12.49 -17.85 -12.38
C LEU A 98 13.39 -18.84 -11.62
N PRO A 99 14.41 -18.35 -10.89
CA PRO A 99 15.15 -19.18 -9.95
C PRO A 99 14.19 -19.83 -8.95
N LYS A 100 14.42 -21.09 -8.61
CA LYS A 100 13.54 -21.84 -7.71
C LYS A 100 13.30 -21.15 -6.37
N ARG A 101 14.31 -20.43 -5.87
CA ARG A 101 14.20 -19.75 -4.56
C ARG A 101 13.15 -18.64 -4.54
N TYR A 102 12.71 -18.15 -5.71
CA TYR A 102 11.70 -17.10 -5.82
C TYR A 102 10.31 -17.65 -6.13
N VAL A 103 10.17 -18.97 -6.16
CA VAL A 103 8.89 -19.64 -6.42
C VAL A 103 8.56 -20.53 -5.25
N ARG A 104 7.37 -20.37 -4.68
CA ARG A 104 6.91 -21.21 -3.58
C ARG A 104 6.50 -22.58 -4.10
N ALA A 105 6.43 -23.58 -3.18
CA ALA A 105 6.04 -24.93 -3.51
C ALA A 105 4.68 -25.01 -4.25
N LYS A 106 3.80 -24.04 -4.05
CA LYS A 106 2.53 -23.95 -4.75
C LYS A 106 2.63 -23.21 -6.08
N LEU A 107 3.83 -23.00 -6.58
CA LEU A 107 4.13 -22.23 -7.79
C LEU A 107 3.63 -20.79 -7.69
N GLU A 108 3.97 -20.16 -6.58
CA GLU A 108 3.72 -18.75 -6.34
C GLU A 108 5.04 -17.98 -6.29
N LEU A 109 4.99 -16.71 -6.66
CA LEU A 109 6.14 -15.83 -6.54
C LEU A 109 6.45 -15.59 -5.05
N ASN A 110 7.70 -15.84 -4.65
CA ASN A 110 8.12 -15.59 -3.27
C ASN A 110 8.65 -14.16 -3.12
N LYS A 111 7.73 -13.23 -2.98
CA LYS A 111 8.03 -11.80 -2.89
C LYS A 111 8.90 -11.46 -1.67
N ALA A 112 8.68 -12.17 -0.57
CA ALA A 112 9.46 -11.94 0.66
C ALA A 112 10.93 -12.27 0.46
N LYS A 113 11.23 -13.38 -0.22
CA LYS A 113 12.60 -13.79 -0.50
C LYS A 113 13.29 -12.83 -1.46
N ILE A 114 12.58 -12.38 -2.49
CA ILE A 114 13.09 -11.39 -3.44
C ILE A 114 13.46 -10.10 -2.72
N LYS A 115 12.59 -9.64 -1.82
CA LYS A 115 12.87 -8.45 -1.01
C LYS A 115 14.08 -8.64 -0.11
N ALA A 116 14.18 -9.81 0.54
CA ALA A 116 15.31 -10.12 1.44
C ALA A 116 16.66 -10.16 0.71
N ASP A 117 16.66 -10.62 -0.54
CA ASP A 117 17.88 -10.70 -1.33
C ASP A 117 18.36 -9.33 -1.86
N GLY A 118 17.53 -8.31 -1.77
CA GLY A 118 17.91 -6.94 -2.15
C GLY A 118 18.36 -6.79 -3.60
N LEU A 119 17.66 -7.45 -4.53
CA LEU A 119 18.02 -7.44 -5.94
C LEU A 119 17.96 -6.04 -6.55
N ASP A 120 18.90 -5.72 -7.44
CA ASP A 120 18.89 -4.45 -8.16
C ASP A 120 17.83 -4.45 -9.28
N ALA A 121 17.57 -3.27 -9.84
CA ALA A 121 16.56 -3.10 -10.87
C ALA A 121 16.87 -3.91 -12.13
N ASP A 122 18.14 -3.99 -12.52
CA ASP A 122 18.56 -4.73 -13.71
C ASP A 122 18.33 -6.24 -13.54
N THR A 123 18.64 -6.78 -12.37
CA THR A 123 18.40 -8.19 -12.06
C THR A 123 16.92 -8.51 -12.05
N LEU A 124 16.11 -7.65 -11.44
CA LEU A 124 14.65 -7.81 -11.43
C LEU A 124 14.08 -7.79 -12.85
N GLU A 125 14.56 -6.88 -13.68
CA GLU A 125 14.11 -6.76 -15.08
C GLU A 125 14.42 -8.04 -15.86
N LYS A 126 15.59 -8.64 -15.64
CA LYS A 126 15.95 -9.92 -16.26
C LYS A 126 14.97 -11.04 -15.92
N PHE A 127 14.39 -10.98 -14.72
CA PHE A 127 13.38 -11.94 -14.27
C PHE A 127 11.97 -11.57 -14.70
N GLY A 128 11.78 -10.49 -15.44
CA GLY A 128 10.46 -10.01 -15.85
C GLY A 128 9.70 -9.34 -14.70
N LEU A 129 10.41 -8.76 -13.76
CA LEU A 129 9.85 -8.13 -12.57
C LEU A 129 10.28 -6.67 -12.47
N ARG A 130 9.51 -5.88 -11.76
CA ARG A 130 9.90 -4.53 -11.36
C ARG A 130 9.44 -4.28 -9.94
N ARG A 131 10.17 -3.42 -9.24
CA ARG A 131 9.81 -3.04 -7.88
C ARG A 131 8.77 -1.93 -7.93
N ILE A 132 7.73 -2.09 -7.13
CA ILE A 132 6.70 -1.05 -6.97
C ILE A 132 6.63 -0.65 -5.50
N ALA A 133 6.33 0.62 -5.26
CA ALA A 133 6.10 1.10 -3.90
C ALA A 133 4.74 0.63 -3.40
N THR A 134 4.69 0.25 -2.13
CA THR A 134 3.44 -0.06 -1.45
C THR A 134 3.30 0.91 -0.27
N LEU A 135 2.13 1.53 -0.16
CA LEU A 135 1.86 2.49 0.90
C LEU A 135 0.63 2.03 1.69
N GLY A 136 0.71 2.16 3.00
CA GLY A 136 -0.40 1.88 3.88
C GLY A 136 -0.66 3.03 4.84
N MET A 137 -1.85 3.10 5.37
CA MET A 137 -2.25 4.14 6.30
C MET A 137 -2.85 3.51 7.55
N LYS A 138 -2.25 3.81 8.70
CA LYS A 138 -2.77 3.38 10.01
C LYS A 138 -3.47 4.57 10.65
N LEU A 139 -4.69 4.33 11.12
CA LEU A 139 -5.52 5.35 11.75
C LEU A 139 -5.86 4.93 13.18
N VAL A 140 -5.66 5.83 14.11
CA VAL A 140 -5.89 5.58 15.54
C VAL A 140 -6.64 6.78 16.13
N ALA A 141 -7.64 6.51 16.97
CA ALA A 141 -8.36 7.57 17.67
C ALA A 141 -7.38 8.38 18.51
N LYS A 142 -7.55 9.70 18.46
CA LYS A 142 -6.71 10.61 19.22
C LYS A 142 -7.09 10.55 20.70
N ASN A 143 -6.10 10.33 21.56
CA ASN A 143 -6.29 10.35 23.00
C ASN A 143 -6.26 11.79 23.50
N ASN A 144 -7.33 12.19 24.16
CA ASN A 144 -7.43 13.51 24.80
C ASN A 144 -7.23 13.38 26.30
#